data_326e205d1d70d230e513227de87c39a6
#
_entry.id   326e205d1d70d230e513227de87c39a6
#
_cell.length_a   1.000
_cell.length_b   1.000
_cell.length_c   1.000
_cell.angle_alpha   90.00
_cell.angle_beta   90.00
_cell.angle_gamma   90.00
#
_symmetry.space_group_name_H-M   'P 1'
#
loop_
_entity.id
_entity.type
_entity.pdbx_description
1 polymer ?
#
loop_
_entity_poly.entity_id
_entity_poly.type
_entity_poly.pdbx_seq_one_letter_code
_entity_poly.pdbx_strand_id
1 'polypeptide(L)'
;MKFLLNTALSLTLVFSATSVFAACDAGETVIKFSHVTNTDKHPKGIAATLLAARINEEMNGKACMEVFPNSTLYDDNKVLEALLQGDVQLAAPSLSKFEKFTKQFRIFDSPFMFE
;
A
#
# COMPACT_ATOMS: atom_id res chain seq x y z
N MET A 1 68.13 6.59 -1.84
CA MET A 1 67.13 6.23 -0.83
C MET A 1 65.83 6.91 -1.23
N LYS A 2 64.95 6.16 -1.94
CA LYS A 2 63.66 6.68 -2.50
C LYS A 2 62.52 6.19 -1.59
N PHE A 3 61.88 7.08 -0.87
CA PHE A 3 60.65 6.80 -0.11
C PHE A 3 59.48 6.83 -1.07
N LEU A 4 58.85 5.68 -1.31
CA LEU A 4 57.58 5.56 -1.99
C LEU A 4 56.46 5.71 -0.96
N LEU A 5 55.72 6.82 -1.06
CA LEU A 5 54.56 7.12 -0.23
C LEU A 5 53.35 6.47 -0.90
N ASN A 6 52.91 5.34 -0.34
CA ASN A 6 51.67 4.66 -0.78
C ASN A 6 50.46 5.32 -0.10
N THR A 7 49.77 6.18 -0.80
CA THR A 7 48.44 6.72 -0.36
C THR A 7 47.36 5.73 -0.76
N ALA A 8 46.87 4.95 0.20
CA ALA A 8 45.67 4.12 0.04
C ALA A 8 44.43 5.00 0.09
N LEU A 9 43.80 5.16 -1.05
CA LEU A 9 42.52 5.86 -1.22
C LEU A 9 41.38 4.93 -0.77
N SER A 10 40.92 5.09 0.48
CA SER A 10 39.76 4.35 1.00
C SER A 10 38.48 4.91 0.41
N LEU A 11 37.90 4.19 -0.53
CA LEU A 11 36.58 4.49 -1.13
C LEU A 11 35.49 4.00 -0.17
N THR A 12 34.95 4.90 0.65
CA THR A 12 33.75 4.63 1.48
C THR A 12 32.51 4.62 0.61
N LEU A 13 31.96 3.42 0.33
CA LEU A 13 30.64 3.26 -0.26
C LEU A 13 29.59 3.70 0.76
N VAL A 14 28.98 4.87 0.54
CA VAL A 14 27.80 5.30 1.29
C VAL A 14 26.59 4.56 0.69
N PHE A 15 26.14 3.52 1.38
CA PHE A 15 24.87 2.85 1.08
C PHE A 15 23.72 3.78 1.49
N SER A 16 23.18 4.53 0.53
CA SER A 16 21.91 5.25 0.72
C SER A 16 20.80 4.22 0.81
N ALA A 17 20.29 3.98 2.01
CA ALA A 17 19.08 3.21 2.23
C ALA A 17 17.89 4.01 1.67
N THR A 18 17.54 3.78 0.41
CA THR A 18 16.24 4.17 -0.13
C THR A 18 15.22 3.29 0.57
N SER A 19 14.27 3.90 1.28
CA SER A 19 13.08 3.21 1.79
C SER A 19 12.25 2.76 0.59
N VAL A 20 12.61 1.62 0.02
CA VAL A 20 11.73 0.87 -0.87
C VAL A 20 10.63 0.34 0.05
N PHE A 21 9.38 0.62 -0.25
CA PHE A 21 8.28 -0.18 0.29
C PHE A 21 8.66 -1.62 0.01
N ALA A 22 8.99 -2.36 1.06
CA ALA A 22 9.51 -3.70 0.91
C ALA A 22 8.45 -4.53 0.18
N ALA A 23 8.81 -5.04 -0.98
CA ALA A 23 8.05 -6.13 -1.59
C ALA A 23 8.04 -7.28 -0.58
N CYS A 24 6.90 -7.97 -0.46
CA CYS A 24 6.77 -9.09 0.46
C CYS A 24 7.82 -10.16 0.18
N ASP A 25 8.31 -10.81 1.22
CA ASP A 25 9.33 -11.86 1.11
C ASP A 25 8.74 -13.17 0.54
N ALA A 26 9.61 -14.00 -0.02
CA ALA A 26 9.21 -15.28 -0.56
C ALA A 26 8.66 -16.20 0.55
N GLY A 27 7.43 -16.69 0.39
CA GLY A 27 6.77 -17.57 1.34
C GLY A 27 5.76 -16.88 2.26
N GLU A 28 5.70 -15.57 2.25
CA GLU A 28 4.64 -14.83 2.94
C GLU A 28 3.30 -14.88 2.19
N THR A 29 2.20 -14.85 2.94
CA THR A 29 0.88 -14.62 2.36
C THR A 29 0.74 -13.14 2.03
N VAL A 30 0.67 -12.81 0.73
CA VAL A 30 0.55 -11.41 0.28
C VAL A 30 -0.88 -10.93 0.37
N ILE A 31 -1.09 -9.83 1.09
CA ILE A 31 -2.37 -9.12 1.22
C ILE A 31 -2.27 -7.83 0.38
N LYS A 32 -2.95 -7.77 -0.75
CA LYS A 32 -2.99 -6.58 -1.60
C LYS A 32 -4.14 -5.68 -1.22
N PHE A 33 -3.85 -4.42 -0.91
CA PHE A 33 -4.84 -3.39 -0.61
C PHE A 33 -4.83 -2.29 -1.68
N SER A 34 -5.90 -2.20 -2.46
CA SER A 34 -6.06 -1.17 -3.49
C SER A 34 -6.99 -0.04 -3.03
N HIS A 35 -6.57 1.22 -3.25
CA HIS A 35 -7.40 2.39 -3.01
C HIS A 35 -7.05 3.57 -3.94
N VAL A 36 -7.96 4.54 -4.07
CA VAL A 36 -7.86 5.64 -5.03
C VAL A 36 -7.21 6.92 -4.49
N THR A 37 -6.90 6.98 -3.19
CA THR A 37 -6.36 8.16 -2.53
C THR A 37 -4.85 8.12 -2.42
N ASN A 38 -4.21 9.28 -2.13
CA ASN A 38 -2.79 9.30 -1.78
C ASN A 38 -2.54 8.76 -0.37
N THR A 39 -1.29 8.43 -0.06
CA THR A 39 -0.87 7.78 1.20
C THR A 39 -0.56 8.76 2.32
N ASP A 40 -0.29 10.02 2.04
CA ASP A 40 0.28 10.99 2.97
C ASP A 40 -0.67 12.14 3.37
N LYS A 41 -1.69 12.43 2.56
CA LYS A 41 -2.59 13.57 2.76
C LYS A 41 -4.03 13.18 3.08
N HIS A 42 -4.47 12.03 2.60
CA HIS A 42 -5.87 11.61 2.76
C HIS A 42 -5.98 10.60 3.91
N PRO A 43 -6.94 10.77 4.86
CA PRO A 43 -7.09 9.88 6.02
C PRO A 43 -7.17 8.39 5.67
N LYS A 44 -7.88 8.03 4.61
CA LYS A 44 -7.98 6.65 4.11
C LYS A 44 -6.61 6.09 3.69
N GLY A 45 -5.81 6.87 2.97
CA GLY A 45 -4.47 6.47 2.55
C GLY A 45 -3.51 6.34 3.73
N ILE A 46 -3.55 7.28 4.68
CA ILE A 46 -2.78 7.21 5.93
C ILE A 46 -3.14 5.94 6.70
N ALA A 47 -4.43 5.66 6.86
CA ALA A 47 -4.90 4.46 7.57
C ALA A 47 -4.46 3.16 6.89
N ALA A 48 -4.49 3.10 5.55
CA ALA A 48 -4.01 1.95 4.78
C ALA A 48 -2.51 1.70 4.99
N THR A 49 -1.71 2.77 4.97
CA THR A 49 -0.26 2.70 5.20
C THR A 49 0.07 2.24 6.62
N LEU A 50 -0.64 2.77 7.63
CA LEU A 50 -0.48 2.35 9.03
C LEU A 50 -0.88 0.89 9.23
N LEU A 51 -1.98 0.44 8.61
CA LEU A 51 -2.41 -0.95 8.68
C LEU A 51 -1.36 -1.89 8.08
N ALA A 52 -0.82 -1.54 6.90
CA ALA A 52 0.22 -2.32 6.26
C ALA A 52 1.48 -2.41 7.12
N ALA A 53 1.92 -1.30 7.70
CA ALA A 53 3.08 -1.28 8.59
C ALA A 53 2.90 -2.23 9.78
N ARG A 54 1.71 -2.20 10.42
CA ARG A 54 1.41 -3.08 11.55
C ARG A 54 1.33 -4.56 11.16
N ILE A 55 0.69 -4.88 10.04
CA ILE A 55 0.64 -6.26 9.55
C ILE A 55 2.04 -6.78 9.27
N ASN A 56 2.87 -6.01 8.57
CA ASN A 56 4.22 -6.41 8.21
C ASN A 56 5.13 -6.58 9.44
N GLU A 57 4.89 -5.83 10.51
CA GLU A 57 5.62 -5.97 11.77
C GLU A 57 5.09 -7.14 12.62
N GLU A 58 3.77 -7.25 12.80
CA GLU A 58 3.16 -8.15 13.79
C GLU A 58 3.00 -9.58 13.28
N MET A 59 2.95 -9.80 11.95
CA MET A 59 2.74 -11.13 11.35
C MET A 59 4.02 -11.98 11.27
N ASN A 60 5.20 -11.43 11.59
CA ASN A 60 6.46 -12.16 11.70
C ASN A 60 6.75 -13.07 10.49
N GLY A 61 6.63 -12.55 9.27
CA GLY A 61 6.91 -13.29 8.05
C GLY A 61 5.83 -14.31 7.63
N LYS A 62 4.67 -14.35 8.30
CA LYS A 62 3.53 -15.20 7.89
C LYS A 62 2.67 -14.54 6.82
N ALA A 63 2.53 -13.22 6.90
CA ALA A 63 1.81 -12.43 5.93
C ALA A 63 2.45 -11.06 5.81
N CYS A 64 2.30 -10.46 4.64
CA CYS A 64 2.79 -9.15 4.31
C CYS A 64 1.71 -8.40 3.52
N MET A 65 1.54 -7.11 3.78
CA MET A 65 0.56 -6.28 3.12
C MET A 65 1.22 -5.25 2.20
N GLU A 66 0.80 -5.26 0.94
CA GLU A 66 1.18 -4.29 -0.08
C GLU A 66 0.03 -3.31 -0.33
N VAL A 67 0.31 -2.00 -0.24
CA VAL A 67 -0.68 -0.95 -0.50
C VAL A 67 -0.48 -0.38 -1.90
N PHE A 68 -1.56 -0.34 -2.68
CA PHE A 68 -1.62 0.21 -4.02
C PHE A 68 -2.49 1.47 -4.04
N PRO A 69 -1.89 2.66 -3.79
CA PRO A 69 -2.60 3.93 -3.73
C PRO A 69 -2.87 4.50 -5.13
N ASN A 70 -3.65 5.59 -5.19
CA ASN A 70 -3.86 6.39 -6.40
C ASN A 70 -4.36 5.57 -7.60
N SER A 71 -5.15 4.53 -7.35
CA SER A 71 -5.66 3.61 -8.41
C SER A 71 -4.55 2.89 -9.20
N THR A 72 -3.37 2.70 -8.61
CA THR A 72 -2.22 2.08 -9.30
C THR A 72 -2.45 0.61 -9.65
N LEU A 73 -3.33 -0.09 -8.92
CA LEU A 73 -3.72 -1.47 -9.23
C LEU A 73 -5.15 -1.52 -9.78
N TYR A 74 -6.13 -1.03 -9.01
CA TYR A 74 -7.53 -0.96 -9.41
C TYR A 74 -8.16 0.37 -8.98
N ASP A 75 -9.01 0.92 -9.83
CA ASP A 75 -9.89 2.04 -9.49
C ASP A 75 -11.17 1.56 -8.78
N ASP A 76 -11.95 2.51 -8.24
CA ASP A 76 -13.20 2.23 -7.51
C ASP A 76 -14.28 1.51 -8.35
N ASN A 77 -14.20 1.54 -9.69
CA ASN A 77 -15.20 0.88 -10.55
C ASN A 77 -14.89 -0.60 -10.77
N LYS A 78 -13.60 -0.97 -10.69
CA LYS A 78 -13.10 -2.32 -10.98
C LYS A 78 -12.73 -3.12 -9.73
N VAL A 79 -12.42 -2.42 -8.63
CA VAL A 79 -11.86 -3.05 -7.42
C VAL A 79 -12.81 -4.08 -6.79
N LEU A 80 -14.13 -3.90 -6.88
CA LEU A 80 -15.09 -4.85 -6.32
C LEU A 80 -15.10 -6.18 -7.09
N GLU A 81 -14.93 -6.13 -8.41
CA GLU A 81 -14.78 -7.33 -9.23
C GLU A 81 -13.44 -8.03 -8.93
N ALA A 82 -12.36 -7.27 -8.76
CA ALA A 82 -11.05 -7.79 -8.38
C ALA A 82 -11.04 -8.47 -7.00
N LEU A 83 -11.81 -7.96 -6.04
CA LEU A 83 -12.05 -8.62 -4.75
C LEU A 83 -12.75 -9.97 -4.90
N LEU A 84 -13.80 -10.04 -5.75
CA LEU A 84 -14.52 -11.29 -5.99
C LEU A 84 -13.65 -12.35 -6.70
N GLN A 85 -12.73 -11.91 -7.55
CA GLN A 85 -11.79 -12.78 -8.25
C GLN A 85 -10.58 -13.17 -7.40
N GLY A 86 -10.35 -12.49 -6.27
CA GLY A 86 -9.23 -12.72 -5.38
C GLY A 86 -7.93 -12.04 -5.81
N ASP A 87 -7.98 -11.16 -6.81
CA ASP A 87 -6.81 -10.39 -7.28
C ASP A 87 -6.31 -9.39 -6.24
N VAL A 88 -7.21 -8.88 -5.41
CA VAL A 88 -6.92 -8.09 -4.22
C VAL A 88 -7.69 -8.65 -3.03
N GLN A 89 -7.15 -8.50 -1.82
CA GLN A 89 -7.75 -9.00 -0.59
C GLN A 89 -8.45 -7.90 0.20
N LEU A 90 -8.04 -6.65 0.02
CA LEU A 90 -8.61 -5.47 0.67
C LEU A 90 -8.81 -4.33 -0.35
N ALA A 91 -9.87 -3.57 -0.14
CA ALA A 91 -10.13 -2.35 -0.88
C ALA A 91 -10.92 -1.36 -0.02
N ALA A 92 -10.83 -0.07 -0.38
CA ALA A 92 -11.57 1.00 0.29
C ALA A 92 -12.28 1.91 -0.74
N PRO A 93 -13.22 1.38 -1.54
CA PRO A 93 -13.97 2.16 -2.49
C PRO A 93 -14.99 3.09 -1.81
N SER A 94 -15.54 4.03 -2.56
CA SER A 94 -16.73 4.79 -2.13
C SER A 94 -17.92 3.85 -1.98
N LEU A 95 -18.78 4.11 -0.99
CA LEU A 95 -19.94 3.23 -0.70
C LEU A 95 -20.93 3.15 -1.86
N SER A 96 -21.08 4.20 -2.66
CA SER A 96 -21.89 4.20 -3.89
C SER A 96 -21.46 3.15 -4.92
N LYS A 97 -20.18 2.74 -4.92
CA LYS A 97 -19.70 1.71 -5.85
C LYS A 97 -20.29 0.32 -5.61
N PHE A 98 -20.85 0.11 -4.42
CA PHE A 98 -21.59 -1.10 -4.10
C PHE A 98 -23.00 -1.15 -4.75
N GLU A 99 -23.43 -0.10 -5.46
CA GLU A 99 -24.76 -0.04 -6.11
C GLU A 99 -25.06 -1.23 -7.03
N LYS A 100 -24.03 -1.79 -7.67
CA LYS A 100 -24.14 -3.00 -8.50
C LYS A 100 -24.63 -4.23 -7.70
N PHE A 101 -24.36 -4.25 -6.38
CA PHE A 101 -24.67 -5.36 -5.49
C PHE A 101 -25.84 -5.03 -4.57
N THR A 102 -25.94 -3.79 -4.10
CA THR A 102 -27.01 -3.31 -3.21
C THR A 102 -27.20 -1.81 -3.32
N LYS A 103 -28.46 -1.38 -3.26
CA LYS A 103 -28.81 0.06 -3.26
C LYS A 103 -28.75 0.69 -1.88
N GLN A 104 -28.56 -0.11 -0.82
CA GLN A 104 -28.62 0.37 0.57
C GLN A 104 -27.54 1.40 0.92
N PHE A 105 -26.37 1.29 0.30
CA PHE A 105 -25.26 2.22 0.59
C PHE A 105 -25.35 3.57 -0.14
N ARG A 106 -26.30 3.76 -1.05
CA ARG A 106 -26.48 5.04 -1.77
C ARG A 106 -26.83 6.20 -0.83
N ILE A 107 -27.41 5.90 0.32
CA ILE A 107 -27.80 6.90 1.31
C ILE A 107 -26.59 7.71 1.80
N PHE A 108 -25.40 7.11 1.86
CA PHE A 108 -24.17 7.77 2.35
C PHE A 108 -23.61 8.79 1.35
N ASP A 109 -24.01 8.76 0.10
CA ASP A 109 -23.62 9.75 -0.93
C ASP A 109 -24.70 10.80 -1.17
N SER A 110 -25.82 10.73 -0.47
CA SER A 110 -26.90 11.72 -0.59
C SER A 110 -26.49 13.01 0.13
N PRO A 111 -26.55 14.17 -0.55
CA PRO A 111 -26.20 15.44 0.08
C PRO A 111 -27.18 15.77 1.21
N PHE A 112 -26.69 16.39 2.27
CA PHE A 112 -27.49 16.86 3.41
C PHE A 112 -28.25 15.78 4.21
N MET A 113 -27.87 14.53 4.12
CA MET A 113 -28.49 13.44 4.89
C MET A 113 -27.95 13.34 6.31
N PHE A 114 -26.75 13.88 6.56
CA PHE A 114 -26.08 13.86 7.85
C PHE A 114 -25.61 15.29 8.18
N GLU A 115 -26.16 15.89 9.23
CA GLU A 115 -25.78 17.18 9.79
C GLU A 115 -24.84 17.00 10.99
#